data_adc40206915d27df8b9fb01a54dbee43
#
_entry.id   adc40206915d27df8b9fb01a54dbee43
#
_cell.length_a   1.000
_cell.length_b   1.000
_cell.length_c   1.000
_cell.angle_alpha   90.00
_cell.angle_beta   90.00
_cell.angle_gamma   90.00
#
_symmetry.space_group_name_H-M   'P 1'
#
loop_
_entity.id
_entity.type
_entity.pdbx_description
1 polymer ?
#
loop_
_entity_poly.entity_id
_entity_poly.type
_entity_poly.pdbx_seq_one_letter_code
_entity_poly.pdbx_strand_id
1 'polypeptide(L)'
;MGEYFDRRAQDQLDDWEGSVKLLITGGMGVIGAETSRKFVKEGYRPVIFARHRDESLIGDIVDKVDIELGDVLDMPRILQAIKKHKVTHVVHSAAFVGAVSAANPALSIQVNVMGLVNVLEAARALDVKRVVFTSAKGVYGPILGEYGHATYKPIPEDVPKNPKRIYDSAKFMGENICAYYHDNMGVETVSLRFASTYGPGKTARHGPMAVMSRIVENPAHGLAFKLEQGGDDKDDFIYNKDSANGIFLATVTEKVKSRVYNIGTGVGVTLRDFEKVIRRHIPNAVMDIGPGLNFYGFAYPATGIYDISRAREELGYQPAYDLERGIADYLEALKQLGA
;
A
#
# COMPACT_ATOMS: atom_id res chain seq x y z
N MET A 1 4.21 -32.88 30.91
CA MET A 1 4.33 -33.09 29.44
C MET A 1 4.02 -31.78 28.64
N GLY A 2 3.99 -30.63 29.31
CA GLY A 2 3.66 -29.31 28.72
C GLY A 2 4.86 -28.38 28.49
N GLU A 3 6.05 -28.64 29.04
CA GLU A 3 7.18 -27.69 28.91
C GLU A 3 8.21 -28.06 27.80
N TYR A 4 8.04 -29.21 27.15
CA TYR A 4 8.98 -29.69 26.11
C TYR A 4 8.62 -29.18 24.69
N PHE A 5 7.42 -28.63 24.49
CA PHE A 5 7.00 -28.16 23.16
C PHE A 5 7.38 -26.69 22.88
N ASP A 6 7.65 -25.89 23.91
CA ASP A 6 7.92 -24.46 23.76
C ASP A 6 9.39 -24.16 23.41
N ARG A 7 10.35 -24.93 23.93
CA ARG A 7 11.78 -24.74 23.64
C ARG A 7 12.18 -25.09 22.20
N ARG A 8 11.58 -26.11 21.58
CA ARG A 8 11.90 -26.49 20.20
C ARG A 8 11.37 -25.48 19.17
N ALA A 9 10.28 -24.78 19.46
CA ALA A 9 9.76 -23.72 18.60
C ALA A 9 10.64 -22.46 18.70
N GLN A 10 11.16 -22.16 19.88
CA GLN A 10 12.03 -21.02 20.13
C GLN A 10 13.43 -21.24 19.53
N ASP A 11 14.02 -22.43 19.69
CA ASP A 11 15.34 -22.78 19.15
C ASP A 11 15.32 -22.89 17.60
N GLN A 12 14.17 -23.23 16.98
CA GLN A 12 14.02 -23.22 15.52
C GLN A 12 13.90 -21.81 14.92
N LEU A 13 13.60 -20.79 15.72
CA LEU A 13 13.56 -19.39 15.29
C LEU A 13 14.94 -18.72 15.34
N ASP A 14 15.87 -19.23 16.13
CA ASP A 14 17.22 -18.67 16.31
C ASP A 14 18.26 -19.20 15.32
N ASP A 15 18.03 -20.37 14.70
CA ASP A 15 19.00 -21.06 13.82
C ASP A 15 18.77 -20.84 12.30
N TRP A 16 17.93 -19.89 11.91
CA TRP A 16 17.70 -19.65 10.49
C TRP A 16 18.57 -18.50 9.97
N GLU A 17 19.75 -18.80 9.49
CA GLU A 17 20.63 -17.86 8.72
C GLU A 17 19.97 -17.26 7.46
N GLY A 18 18.67 -17.48 7.26
CA GLY A 18 17.85 -16.98 6.15
C GLY A 18 16.63 -16.14 6.57
N SER A 19 16.38 -15.89 7.87
CA SER A 19 15.15 -15.21 8.29
C SER A 19 15.09 -13.76 7.82
N VAL A 20 13.91 -13.34 7.29
CA VAL A 20 13.63 -11.96 6.92
C VAL A 20 13.60 -11.09 8.18
N LYS A 21 14.57 -10.19 8.33
CA LYS A 21 14.55 -9.10 9.31
C LYS A 21 14.09 -7.83 8.60
N LEU A 22 12.86 -7.40 8.88
CA LEU A 22 12.15 -6.40 8.10
C LEU A 22 12.13 -5.04 8.78
N LEU A 23 12.44 -3.98 8.02
CA LEU A 23 12.17 -2.60 8.38
C LEU A 23 11.10 -2.02 7.46
N ILE A 24 10.08 -1.38 8.02
CA ILE A 24 8.98 -0.76 7.28
C ILE A 24 8.99 0.74 7.53
N THR A 25 9.44 1.54 6.55
CA THR A 25 9.32 2.99 6.65
C THR A 25 7.87 3.40 6.42
N GLY A 26 7.38 4.34 7.21
CA GLY A 26 5.95 4.69 7.18
C GLY A 26 5.05 3.59 7.76
N GLY A 27 5.60 2.71 8.60
CA GLY A 27 4.91 1.54 9.15
C GLY A 27 3.69 1.84 10.03
N MET A 28 3.48 3.10 10.46
CA MET A 28 2.27 3.55 11.16
C MET A 28 1.22 4.17 10.22
N GLY A 29 1.48 4.25 8.91
CA GLY A 29 0.52 4.67 7.91
C GLY A 29 -0.45 3.55 7.52
N VAL A 30 -1.47 3.86 6.69
CA VAL A 30 -2.53 2.91 6.30
C VAL A 30 -1.97 1.60 5.71
N ILE A 31 -1.07 1.70 4.74
CA ILE A 31 -0.46 0.52 4.11
C ILE A 31 0.58 -0.11 5.04
N GLY A 32 1.41 0.72 5.70
CA GLY A 32 2.47 0.23 6.58
C GLY A 32 1.93 -0.52 7.79
N ALA A 33 0.85 -0.06 8.42
CA ALA A 33 0.20 -0.72 9.54
C ALA A 33 -0.34 -2.11 9.16
N GLU A 34 -1.07 -2.20 8.04
CA GLU A 34 -1.56 -3.49 7.54
C GLU A 34 -0.42 -4.42 7.11
N THR A 35 0.64 -3.87 6.52
CA THR A 35 1.86 -4.63 6.22
C THR A 35 2.48 -5.18 7.49
N SER A 36 2.64 -4.35 8.53
CA SER A 36 3.18 -4.77 9.82
C SER A 36 2.33 -5.89 10.44
N ARG A 37 1.00 -5.73 10.41
CA ARG A 37 0.05 -6.74 10.91
C ARG A 37 0.13 -8.05 10.12
N LYS A 38 0.27 -7.98 8.79
CA LYS A 38 0.47 -9.17 7.95
C LYS A 38 1.73 -9.91 8.35
N PHE A 39 2.87 -9.22 8.50
CA PHE A 39 4.12 -9.86 8.92
C PHE A 39 4.04 -10.45 10.34
N VAL A 40 3.42 -9.74 11.28
CA VAL A 40 3.18 -10.28 12.64
C VAL A 40 2.34 -11.56 12.61
N LYS A 41 1.29 -11.59 11.77
CA LYS A 41 0.44 -12.77 11.60
C LYS A 41 1.21 -13.98 11.05
N GLU A 42 2.21 -13.73 10.23
CA GLU A 42 3.10 -14.76 9.66
C GLU A 42 4.30 -15.10 10.55
N GLY A 43 4.32 -14.63 11.81
CA GLY A 43 5.33 -14.97 12.80
C GLY A 43 6.58 -14.10 12.80
N TYR A 44 6.61 -13.01 12.05
CA TYR A 44 7.73 -12.08 12.03
C TYR A 44 7.55 -10.97 13.06
N ARG A 45 8.66 -10.35 13.47
CA ARG A 45 8.70 -9.14 14.30
C ARG A 45 9.29 -7.98 13.49
N PRO A 46 8.45 -7.21 12.73
CA PRO A 46 8.95 -6.12 11.92
C PRO A 46 9.38 -4.92 12.76
N VAL A 47 10.36 -4.15 12.23
CA VAL A 47 10.76 -2.85 12.75
C VAL A 47 9.97 -1.78 11.99
N ILE A 48 9.19 -0.99 12.71
CA ILE A 48 8.47 0.17 12.17
C ILE A 48 9.37 1.40 12.28
N PHE A 49 9.67 2.05 11.16
CA PHE A 49 10.39 3.31 11.11
C PHE A 49 9.44 4.45 10.73
N ALA A 50 9.23 5.40 11.65
CA ALA A 50 8.26 6.47 11.50
C ALA A 50 8.74 7.78 12.14
N ARG A 51 8.30 8.94 11.61
CA ARG A 51 8.66 10.24 12.17
C ARG A 51 8.06 10.51 13.54
N HIS A 52 6.83 10.07 13.71
CA HIS A 52 6.05 10.28 14.96
C HIS A 52 5.44 8.97 15.38
N ARG A 53 5.28 8.79 16.67
CA ARG A 53 4.59 7.65 17.24
C ARG A 53 3.07 7.89 17.16
N ASP A 54 2.40 7.12 16.34
CA ASP A 54 0.94 7.12 16.14
C ASP A 54 0.46 5.66 16.13
N GLU A 55 0.00 5.18 17.26
CA GLU A 55 -0.40 3.80 17.46
C GLU A 55 -1.85 3.53 17.06
N SER A 56 -2.59 4.54 16.57
CA SER A 56 -4.02 4.42 16.26
C SER A 56 -4.36 3.29 15.29
N LEU A 57 -3.44 2.90 14.40
CA LEU A 57 -3.63 1.80 13.45
C LEU A 57 -2.84 0.53 13.80
N ILE A 58 -2.01 0.53 14.85
CA ILE A 58 -1.17 -0.61 15.22
C ILE A 58 -1.33 -1.03 16.68
N GLY A 59 -2.30 -0.49 17.40
CA GLY A 59 -2.50 -0.77 18.84
C GLY A 59 -2.64 -2.25 19.18
N ASP A 60 -3.22 -3.03 18.27
CA ASP A 60 -3.40 -4.48 18.39
C ASP A 60 -2.10 -5.30 18.21
N ILE A 61 -1.05 -4.68 17.68
CA ILE A 61 0.25 -5.33 17.42
C ILE A 61 1.45 -4.59 18.01
N VAL A 62 1.24 -3.55 18.79
CA VAL A 62 2.32 -2.65 19.26
C VAL A 62 3.39 -3.39 20.08
N ASP A 63 3.01 -4.41 20.80
CA ASP A 63 3.89 -5.30 21.58
C ASP A 63 4.65 -6.34 20.72
N LYS A 64 4.22 -6.52 19.46
CA LYS A 64 4.76 -7.50 18.51
C LYS A 64 5.65 -6.87 17.43
N VAL A 65 5.92 -5.59 17.53
CA VAL A 65 6.77 -4.84 16.61
C VAL A 65 7.85 -4.09 17.37
N ASP A 66 8.95 -3.74 16.70
CA ASP A 66 9.91 -2.78 17.22
C ASP A 66 9.65 -1.41 16.58
N ILE A 67 9.78 -0.33 17.35
CA ILE A 67 9.50 1.02 16.86
C ILE A 67 10.78 1.84 16.92
N GLU A 68 11.19 2.37 15.77
CA GLU A 68 12.29 3.31 15.60
C GLU A 68 11.75 4.65 15.09
N LEU A 69 12.01 5.72 15.84
CA LEU A 69 11.61 7.06 15.42
C LEU A 69 12.73 7.71 14.59
N GLY A 70 12.36 8.25 13.42
CA GLY A 70 13.29 8.92 12.52
C GLY A 70 12.60 9.39 11.24
N ASP A 71 13.24 10.32 10.54
CA ASP A 71 12.82 10.81 9.24
C ASP A 71 13.57 10.05 8.13
N VAL A 72 12.90 9.76 7.01
CA VAL A 72 13.54 9.15 5.83
C VAL A 72 14.56 10.10 5.17
N LEU A 73 14.55 11.37 5.52
CA LEU A 73 15.55 12.34 5.12
C LEU A 73 16.82 12.29 6.00
N ASP A 74 16.78 11.61 7.14
CA ASP A 74 17.93 11.38 8.03
C ASP A 74 18.58 10.02 7.73
N MET A 75 19.47 10.00 6.74
CA MET A 75 20.17 8.78 6.35
C MET A 75 20.98 8.14 7.49
N PRO A 76 21.74 8.88 8.34
CA PRO A 76 22.38 8.32 9.52
C PRO A 76 21.41 7.55 10.43
N ARG A 77 20.20 8.05 10.63
CA ARG A 77 19.20 7.40 11.46
C ARG A 77 18.67 6.11 10.83
N ILE A 78 18.52 6.08 9.50
CA ILE A 78 18.15 4.84 8.77
C ILE A 78 19.28 3.81 8.94
N LEU A 79 20.54 4.18 8.73
CA LEU A 79 21.69 3.30 8.92
C LEU A 79 21.75 2.71 10.34
N GLN A 80 21.52 3.55 11.36
CA GLN A 80 21.45 3.08 12.75
C GLN A 80 20.36 2.04 12.98
N ALA A 81 19.15 2.27 12.45
CA ALA A 81 18.03 1.35 12.58
C ALA A 81 18.32 0.01 11.87
N ILE A 82 18.81 0.05 10.62
CA ILE A 82 19.20 -1.15 9.86
C ILE A 82 20.26 -1.96 10.61
N LYS A 83 21.32 -1.30 11.08
CA LYS A 83 22.42 -1.95 11.81
C LYS A 83 21.96 -2.55 13.14
N LYS A 84 21.20 -1.79 13.94
CA LYS A 84 20.70 -2.19 15.27
C LYS A 84 19.86 -3.47 15.19
N HIS A 85 18.96 -3.54 14.21
CA HIS A 85 18.01 -4.64 14.06
C HIS A 85 18.48 -5.72 13.06
N LYS A 86 19.71 -5.60 12.52
CA LYS A 86 20.26 -6.52 11.51
C LYS A 86 19.30 -6.73 10.34
N VAL A 87 18.72 -5.62 9.84
CA VAL A 87 17.69 -5.62 8.80
C VAL A 87 18.23 -6.23 7.51
N THR A 88 17.49 -7.17 6.95
CA THR A 88 17.81 -7.82 5.67
C THR A 88 16.88 -7.38 4.54
N HIS A 89 15.69 -6.88 4.86
CA HIS A 89 14.68 -6.44 3.89
C HIS A 89 14.07 -5.12 4.34
N VAL A 90 13.79 -4.23 3.39
CA VAL A 90 13.10 -2.96 3.66
C VAL A 90 11.84 -2.86 2.82
N VAL A 91 10.73 -2.51 3.45
CA VAL A 91 9.54 -2.03 2.76
C VAL A 91 9.51 -0.50 2.89
N HIS A 92 9.63 0.20 1.76
CA HIS A 92 9.56 1.65 1.74
C HIS A 92 8.16 2.13 1.37
N SER A 93 7.36 2.46 2.41
CA SER A 93 6.00 2.99 2.25
C SER A 93 5.83 4.43 2.75
N ALA A 94 6.87 5.04 3.33
CA ALA A 94 6.84 6.44 3.73
C ALA A 94 6.67 7.34 2.50
N ALA A 95 5.65 8.20 2.51
CA ALA A 95 5.40 9.13 1.43
C ALA A 95 4.48 10.29 1.87
N PHE A 96 4.63 11.44 1.22
CA PHE A 96 3.59 12.46 1.17
C PHE A 96 2.64 12.17 0.02
N VAL A 97 1.34 12.13 0.30
CA VAL A 97 0.29 11.76 -0.66
C VAL A 97 -0.77 12.84 -0.80
N GLY A 98 -1.54 12.79 -1.88
CA GLY A 98 -2.73 13.61 -2.08
C GLY A 98 -2.49 15.11 -1.94
N ALA A 99 -3.35 15.78 -1.17
CA ALA A 99 -3.34 17.24 -1.00
C ALA A 99 -2.04 17.75 -0.36
N VAL A 100 -1.43 17.03 0.57
CA VAL A 100 -0.16 17.42 1.20
C VAL A 100 0.96 17.46 0.19
N SER A 101 1.04 16.47 -0.70
CA SER A 101 2.00 16.44 -1.79
C SER A 101 1.79 17.59 -2.79
N ALA A 102 0.55 17.87 -3.14
CA ALA A 102 0.19 18.95 -4.07
C ALA A 102 0.48 20.34 -3.50
N ALA A 103 0.22 20.55 -2.20
CA ALA A 103 0.44 21.83 -1.54
C ALA A 103 1.94 22.16 -1.34
N ASN A 104 2.80 21.14 -1.26
CA ASN A 104 4.23 21.29 -1.00
C ASN A 104 5.08 20.47 -1.99
N PRO A 105 5.16 20.88 -3.28
CA PRO A 105 5.86 20.09 -4.31
C PRO A 105 7.34 19.83 -3.99
N ALA A 106 8.07 20.82 -3.49
CA ALA A 106 9.47 20.67 -3.13
C ALA A 106 9.69 19.65 -2.01
N LEU A 107 8.91 19.76 -0.94
CA LEU A 107 8.95 18.80 0.18
C LEU A 107 8.46 17.41 -0.27
N SER A 108 7.50 17.34 -1.19
CA SER A 108 7.06 16.09 -1.79
C SER A 108 8.21 15.37 -2.52
N ILE A 109 9.00 16.09 -3.32
CA ILE A 109 10.18 15.51 -3.98
C ILE A 109 11.24 15.10 -2.95
N GLN A 110 11.51 15.92 -1.95
CA GLN A 110 12.46 15.56 -0.90
C GLN A 110 12.05 14.25 -0.21
N VAL A 111 10.84 14.14 0.28
CA VAL A 111 10.39 12.95 1.02
C VAL A 111 10.21 11.74 0.10
N ASN A 112 9.51 11.90 -1.03
CA ASN A 112 9.12 10.76 -1.87
C ASN A 112 10.24 10.26 -2.78
N VAL A 113 11.21 11.12 -3.12
CA VAL A 113 12.34 10.75 -3.98
C VAL A 113 13.62 10.64 -3.17
N MET A 114 14.05 11.73 -2.47
CA MET A 114 15.29 11.68 -1.72
C MET A 114 15.20 10.76 -0.51
N GLY A 115 14.02 10.64 0.13
CA GLY A 115 13.79 9.64 1.18
C GLY A 115 14.00 8.21 0.68
N LEU A 116 13.53 7.88 -0.53
CA LEU A 116 13.81 6.60 -1.18
C LEU A 116 15.30 6.42 -1.47
N VAL A 117 15.97 7.44 -2.02
CA VAL A 117 17.41 7.40 -2.28
C VAL A 117 18.19 7.12 -1.00
N ASN A 118 17.87 7.78 0.11
CA ASN A 118 18.49 7.52 1.41
C ASN A 118 18.30 6.07 1.88
N VAL A 119 17.11 5.51 1.67
CA VAL A 119 16.84 4.10 2.00
C VAL A 119 17.68 3.16 1.12
N LEU A 120 17.77 3.44 -0.18
CA LEU A 120 18.55 2.61 -1.12
C LEU A 120 20.05 2.70 -0.85
N GLU A 121 20.58 3.91 -0.54
CA GLU A 121 21.98 4.08 -0.14
C GLU A 121 22.29 3.37 1.19
N ALA A 122 21.40 3.46 2.16
CA ALA A 122 21.56 2.73 3.41
C ALA A 122 21.50 1.21 3.19
N ALA A 123 20.59 0.75 2.31
CA ALA A 123 20.48 -0.65 1.92
C ALA A 123 21.77 -1.16 1.26
N ARG A 124 22.32 -0.37 0.32
CA ARG A 124 23.59 -0.67 -0.35
C ARG A 124 24.77 -0.74 0.63
N ALA A 125 24.85 0.23 1.55
CA ALA A 125 25.96 0.34 2.50
C ALA A 125 25.98 -0.78 3.56
N LEU A 126 24.85 -1.42 3.81
CA LEU A 126 24.67 -2.46 4.85
C LEU A 126 24.18 -3.81 4.30
N ASP A 127 24.38 -4.05 3.01
CA ASP A 127 24.09 -5.32 2.32
C ASP A 127 22.66 -5.82 2.56
N VAL A 128 21.68 -4.90 2.58
CA VAL A 128 20.27 -5.25 2.64
C VAL A 128 19.89 -6.02 1.37
N LYS A 129 19.32 -7.19 1.52
CA LYS A 129 19.04 -8.13 0.41
C LYS A 129 18.02 -7.58 -0.58
N ARG A 130 16.94 -6.93 -0.07
CA ARG A 130 15.85 -6.43 -0.93
C ARG A 130 15.18 -5.19 -0.36
N VAL A 131 14.82 -4.27 -1.25
CA VAL A 131 13.96 -3.11 -0.98
C VAL A 131 12.66 -3.25 -1.79
N VAL A 132 11.52 -3.34 -1.12
CA VAL A 132 10.19 -3.31 -1.74
C VAL A 132 9.66 -1.88 -1.67
N PHE A 133 9.43 -1.28 -2.83
CA PHE A 133 8.95 0.09 -2.98
C PHE A 133 7.46 0.13 -3.28
N THR A 134 6.70 0.90 -2.50
CA THR A 134 5.27 1.13 -2.76
C THR A 134 5.09 2.21 -3.81
N SER A 135 4.77 1.81 -5.04
CA SER A 135 4.39 2.68 -6.13
C SER A 135 2.87 2.87 -6.19
N ALA A 136 2.32 3.41 -7.26
CA ALA A 136 0.92 3.79 -7.37
C ALA A 136 0.38 3.71 -8.80
N LYS A 137 -0.95 3.56 -8.96
CA LYS A 137 -1.64 3.61 -10.26
C LYS A 137 -1.38 4.90 -11.03
N GLY A 138 -1.21 6.01 -10.32
CA GLY A 138 -0.99 7.32 -10.93
C GLY A 138 0.22 7.43 -11.86
N VAL A 139 1.18 6.48 -11.82
CA VAL A 139 2.32 6.43 -12.75
C VAL A 139 1.87 6.26 -14.20
N TYR A 140 0.73 5.63 -14.46
CA TYR A 140 0.16 5.50 -15.80
C TYR A 140 -0.33 6.85 -16.35
N GLY A 141 -0.75 7.77 -15.46
CA GLY A 141 -1.35 9.06 -15.85
C GLY A 141 -2.76 8.89 -16.39
N PRO A 142 -3.13 9.60 -17.48
CA PRO A 142 -4.44 9.46 -18.12
C PRO A 142 -4.63 8.06 -18.67
N ILE A 143 -5.70 7.38 -18.24
CA ILE A 143 -6.07 6.06 -18.72
C ILE A 143 -7.09 6.23 -19.83
N LEU A 144 -6.65 5.99 -21.07
CA LEU A 144 -7.38 6.31 -22.30
C LEU A 144 -7.47 5.08 -23.21
N GLY A 145 -8.25 5.23 -24.31
CA GLY A 145 -8.39 4.22 -25.34
C GLY A 145 -8.97 2.91 -24.78
N GLU A 146 -8.38 1.78 -25.14
CA GLU A 146 -8.88 0.45 -24.75
C GLU A 146 -8.82 0.19 -23.23
N TYR A 147 -7.98 0.92 -22.49
CA TYR A 147 -7.82 0.74 -21.04
C TYR A 147 -8.82 1.57 -20.21
N GLY A 148 -9.40 2.60 -20.81
CA GLY A 148 -10.40 3.49 -20.17
C GLY A 148 -11.84 3.10 -20.48
N HIS A 149 -12.75 3.99 -20.12
CA HIS A 149 -14.17 3.88 -20.48
C HIS A 149 -14.32 3.88 -22.04
N ALA A 150 -15.16 3.07 -22.62
CA ALA A 150 -16.11 2.10 -22.06
C ALA A 150 -15.53 0.65 -22.03
N THR A 151 -14.33 0.43 -22.54
CA THR A 151 -13.76 -0.90 -22.77
C THR A 151 -13.20 -1.51 -21.48
N TYR A 152 -12.43 -0.71 -20.71
CA TYR A 152 -11.79 -1.14 -19.47
C TYR A 152 -10.98 -2.43 -19.61
N LYS A 153 -10.22 -2.57 -20.70
CA LYS A 153 -9.26 -3.67 -20.86
C LYS A 153 -8.25 -3.63 -19.70
N PRO A 154 -7.89 -4.76 -19.08
CA PRO A 154 -6.90 -4.78 -18.01
C PRO A 154 -5.56 -4.16 -18.43
N ILE A 155 -5.00 -3.29 -17.59
CA ILE A 155 -3.79 -2.51 -17.82
C ILE A 155 -2.58 -3.33 -17.40
N PRO A 156 -1.72 -3.79 -18.33
CA PRO A 156 -0.47 -4.46 -17.96
C PRO A 156 0.62 -3.47 -17.51
N GLU A 157 1.67 -3.98 -16.86
CA GLU A 157 2.75 -3.15 -16.34
C GLU A 157 3.53 -2.40 -17.41
N ASP A 158 3.52 -2.89 -18.66
CA ASP A 158 4.37 -2.38 -19.73
C ASP A 158 3.74 -1.22 -20.54
N VAL A 159 2.49 -0.85 -20.23
CA VAL A 159 1.84 0.36 -20.81
C VAL A 159 2.71 1.59 -20.54
N PRO A 160 2.89 2.50 -21.52
CA PRO A 160 3.63 3.75 -21.33
C PRO A 160 3.15 4.57 -20.14
N LYS A 161 4.07 5.17 -19.39
CA LYS A 161 3.79 5.97 -18.20
C LYS A 161 3.78 7.45 -18.55
N ASN A 162 2.78 8.17 -18.02
CA ASN A 162 2.62 9.61 -18.26
C ASN A 162 2.05 10.32 -17.02
N PRO A 163 2.73 10.25 -15.86
CA PRO A 163 2.24 10.83 -14.62
C PRO A 163 1.99 12.34 -14.79
N LYS A 164 0.91 12.86 -14.18
CA LYS A 164 0.49 14.27 -14.30
C LYS A 164 0.58 15.03 -12.98
N ARG A 165 0.56 14.33 -11.84
CA ARG A 165 0.64 14.96 -10.52
C ARG A 165 2.02 14.76 -9.93
N ILE A 166 2.45 15.67 -9.07
CA ILE A 166 3.78 15.62 -8.45
C ILE A 166 4.03 14.31 -7.69
N TYR A 167 3.04 13.81 -6.98
CA TYR A 167 3.10 12.51 -6.30
C TYR A 167 3.32 11.35 -7.29
N ASP A 168 2.56 11.32 -8.37
CA ASP A 168 2.64 10.25 -9.38
C ASP A 168 3.99 10.29 -10.11
N SER A 169 4.48 11.51 -10.40
CA SER A 169 5.80 11.72 -10.99
C SER A 169 6.92 11.25 -10.05
N ALA A 170 6.80 11.54 -8.74
CA ALA A 170 7.75 11.08 -7.75
C ALA A 170 7.75 9.55 -7.62
N LYS A 171 6.57 8.90 -7.69
CA LYS A 171 6.47 7.44 -7.69
C LYS A 171 7.09 6.81 -8.93
N PHE A 172 6.85 7.38 -10.12
CA PHE A 172 7.48 6.89 -11.36
C PHE A 172 9.00 7.10 -11.36
N MET A 173 9.49 8.26 -10.89
CA MET A 173 10.91 8.48 -10.69
C MET A 173 11.50 7.46 -9.71
N GLY A 174 10.77 7.15 -8.63
CA GLY A 174 11.18 6.13 -7.66
C GLY A 174 11.31 4.73 -8.28
N GLU A 175 10.41 4.33 -9.18
CA GLU A 175 10.54 3.06 -9.92
C GLU A 175 11.81 3.02 -10.77
N ASN A 176 12.12 4.11 -11.48
CA ASN A 176 13.34 4.21 -12.30
C ASN A 176 14.62 4.17 -11.44
N ILE A 177 14.60 4.84 -10.28
CA ILE A 177 15.71 4.80 -9.32
C ILE A 177 15.87 3.38 -8.76
N CYS A 178 14.80 2.72 -8.37
CA CYS A 178 14.83 1.32 -7.92
C CYS A 178 15.45 0.40 -8.99
N ALA A 179 15.02 0.52 -10.24
CA ALA A 179 15.58 -0.23 -11.36
C ALA A 179 17.09 0.03 -11.51
N TYR A 180 17.53 1.30 -11.45
CA TYR A 180 18.94 1.65 -11.54
C TYR A 180 19.77 1.02 -10.41
N TYR A 181 19.27 1.05 -9.16
CA TYR A 181 19.96 0.43 -8.02
C TYR A 181 20.03 -1.10 -8.16
N HIS A 182 19.00 -1.71 -8.72
CA HIS A 182 19.01 -3.14 -9.01
C HIS A 182 20.07 -3.49 -10.05
N ASP A 183 20.06 -2.78 -11.18
CA ASP A 183 20.88 -3.12 -12.35
C ASP A 183 22.35 -2.75 -12.17
N ASN A 184 22.66 -1.71 -11.36
CA ASN A 184 24.00 -1.12 -11.31
C ASN A 184 24.62 -1.07 -9.92
N MET A 185 23.83 -1.16 -8.84
CA MET A 185 24.31 -0.93 -7.47
C MET A 185 24.20 -2.17 -6.55
N GLY A 186 23.74 -3.31 -7.09
CA GLY A 186 23.66 -4.58 -6.36
C GLY A 186 22.58 -4.64 -5.29
N VAL A 187 21.61 -3.72 -5.27
CA VAL A 187 20.48 -3.75 -4.33
C VAL A 187 19.26 -4.34 -5.05
N GLU A 188 18.80 -5.51 -4.65
CA GLU A 188 17.57 -6.05 -5.23
C GLU A 188 16.36 -5.16 -4.88
N THR A 189 15.62 -4.73 -5.90
CA THR A 189 14.44 -3.87 -5.71
C THR A 189 13.21 -4.45 -6.38
N VAL A 190 12.03 -4.23 -5.78
CA VAL A 190 10.73 -4.58 -6.33
C VAL A 190 9.77 -3.42 -6.11
N SER A 191 9.17 -2.92 -7.19
CA SER A 191 8.18 -1.84 -7.14
C SER A 191 6.77 -2.39 -7.29
N LEU A 192 5.86 -2.03 -6.39
CA LEU A 192 4.46 -2.47 -6.38
C LEU A 192 3.54 -1.30 -6.70
N ARG A 193 2.85 -1.35 -7.83
CA ARG A 193 1.83 -0.38 -8.22
C ARG A 193 0.49 -0.80 -7.66
N PHE A 194 0.03 -0.10 -6.63
CA PHE A 194 -1.28 -0.40 -6.04
C PHE A 194 -2.41 0.21 -6.84
N ALA A 195 -3.46 -0.57 -7.04
CA ALA A 195 -4.77 -0.11 -7.48
C ALA A 195 -5.40 0.84 -6.43
N SER A 196 -6.62 1.29 -6.63
CA SER A 196 -7.29 2.23 -5.73
C SER A 196 -7.56 1.58 -4.38
N THR A 197 -6.61 1.72 -3.47
CA THR A 197 -6.66 1.08 -2.15
C THR A 197 -7.70 1.74 -1.24
N TYR A 198 -8.52 0.95 -0.55
CA TYR A 198 -9.41 1.40 0.52
C TYR A 198 -9.19 0.60 1.80
N GLY A 199 -9.63 1.15 2.95
CA GLY A 199 -9.49 0.49 4.24
C GLY A 199 -9.38 1.50 5.40
N PRO A 200 -9.39 1.02 6.66
CA PRO A 200 -9.37 1.82 7.86
C PRO A 200 -8.26 2.86 7.92
N GLY A 201 -8.59 4.04 8.46
CA GLY A 201 -7.64 5.13 8.67
C GLY A 201 -7.28 5.95 7.43
N LYS A 202 -7.80 5.59 6.24
CA LYS A 202 -7.45 6.29 5.01
C LYS A 202 -8.14 7.66 4.92
N THR A 203 -9.39 7.78 5.34
CA THR A 203 -10.13 9.04 5.30
C THR A 203 -9.42 10.12 6.10
N ALA A 204 -9.00 9.82 7.31
CA ALA A 204 -8.30 10.78 8.18
C ALA A 204 -6.93 11.23 7.62
N ARG A 205 -6.23 10.35 6.87
CA ARG A 205 -4.86 10.62 6.39
C ARG A 205 -4.79 11.12 4.95
N HIS A 206 -5.77 10.78 4.10
CA HIS A 206 -5.76 11.11 2.66
C HIS A 206 -6.85 12.13 2.27
N GLY A 207 -7.74 12.50 3.20
CA GLY A 207 -8.76 13.53 3.00
C GLY A 207 -9.65 13.27 1.77
N PRO A 208 -9.88 14.31 0.92
CA PRO A 208 -10.78 14.20 -0.23
C PRO A 208 -10.44 13.06 -1.21
N MET A 209 -9.18 12.68 -1.29
CA MET A 209 -8.71 11.58 -2.17
C MET A 209 -9.14 10.19 -1.69
N ALA A 210 -9.70 10.08 -0.48
CA ALA A 210 -10.16 8.83 0.10
C ALA A 210 -11.64 8.52 -0.20
N VAL A 211 -12.15 8.88 -1.37
CA VAL A 211 -13.56 8.66 -1.77
C VAL A 211 -14.01 7.24 -1.46
N MET A 212 -13.21 6.23 -1.85
CA MET A 212 -13.47 4.81 -1.66
C MET A 212 -13.44 4.34 -0.19
N SER A 213 -12.94 5.16 0.73
CA SER A 213 -13.01 4.90 2.17
C SER A 213 -14.15 5.69 2.81
N ARG A 214 -14.33 6.96 2.42
CA ARG A 214 -15.44 7.79 2.92
C ARG A 214 -16.82 7.20 2.58
N ILE A 215 -16.96 6.53 1.42
CA ILE A 215 -18.21 5.87 1.04
C ILE A 215 -18.60 4.76 2.03
N VAL A 216 -17.63 4.16 2.74
CA VAL A 216 -17.86 3.16 3.79
C VAL A 216 -17.96 3.82 5.16
N GLU A 217 -16.99 4.70 5.49
CA GLU A 217 -16.89 5.31 6.83
C GLU A 217 -18.07 6.25 7.14
N ASN A 218 -18.49 7.09 6.19
CA ASN A 218 -19.60 8.01 6.45
C ASN A 218 -20.87 7.30 6.90
N PRO A 219 -21.40 6.30 6.14
CA PRO A 219 -22.57 5.56 6.58
C PRO A 219 -22.35 4.76 7.89
N ALA A 220 -21.14 4.23 8.11
CA ALA A 220 -20.81 3.53 9.35
C ALA A 220 -20.94 4.43 10.59
N HIS A 221 -20.67 5.73 10.43
CA HIS A 221 -20.82 6.74 11.49
C HIS A 221 -22.20 7.46 11.48
N GLY A 222 -23.16 6.96 10.70
CA GLY A 222 -24.47 7.60 10.55
C GLY A 222 -24.46 8.91 9.76
N LEU A 223 -23.38 9.19 9.04
CA LEU A 223 -23.22 10.40 8.20
C LEU A 223 -23.67 10.12 6.76
N ALA A 224 -24.20 11.15 6.09
CA ALA A 224 -24.50 11.04 4.67
C ALA A 224 -23.21 10.96 3.82
N PHE A 225 -23.23 10.12 2.79
CA PHE A 225 -22.24 10.15 1.72
C PHE A 225 -22.86 10.80 0.49
N LYS A 226 -22.26 11.89 0.00
CA LYS A 226 -22.70 12.60 -1.20
C LYS A 226 -21.54 12.76 -2.17
N LEU A 227 -21.81 12.49 -3.43
CA LEU A 227 -20.89 12.66 -4.54
C LEU A 227 -21.67 13.13 -5.78
N GLU A 228 -21.28 14.25 -6.37
CA GLU A 228 -22.04 14.88 -7.46
C GLU A 228 -21.99 14.07 -8.77
N GLN A 229 -20.87 13.36 -9.02
CA GLN A 229 -20.66 12.59 -10.25
C GLN A 229 -19.73 11.40 -10.04
N GLY A 230 -19.68 10.50 -11.01
CA GLY A 230 -18.68 9.40 -11.05
C GLY A 230 -19.20 8.06 -10.53
N GLY A 231 -20.50 7.96 -10.27
CA GLY A 231 -21.11 6.73 -9.78
C GLY A 231 -21.02 5.53 -10.74
N ASP A 232 -20.85 5.79 -12.03
CA ASP A 232 -20.84 4.77 -13.07
C ASP A 232 -19.40 4.41 -13.55
N ASP A 233 -18.41 5.13 -13.03
CA ASP A 233 -17.00 4.92 -13.39
C ASP A 233 -16.45 3.63 -12.76
N LYS A 234 -15.87 2.75 -13.57
CA LYS A 234 -15.28 1.50 -13.09
C LYS A 234 -13.83 1.70 -12.74
N ASP A 235 -13.44 1.22 -11.56
CA ASP A 235 -12.06 1.19 -11.14
C ASP A 235 -11.71 -0.13 -10.46
N ASP A 236 -10.43 -0.45 -10.39
CA ASP A 236 -9.91 -1.55 -9.59
C ASP A 236 -9.72 -1.04 -8.15
N PHE A 237 -10.56 -1.50 -7.25
CA PHE A 237 -10.49 -1.16 -5.83
C PHE A 237 -9.93 -2.34 -5.04
N ILE A 238 -8.81 -2.12 -4.40
CA ILE A 238 -8.14 -3.13 -3.58
C ILE A 238 -8.28 -2.83 -2.09
N TYR A 239 -8.65 -3.84 -1.30
CA TYR A 239 -8.67 -3.72 0.15
C TYR A 239 -7.24 -3.69 0.70
N ASN A 240 -6.97 -2.88 1.72
CA ASN A 240 -5.61 -2.66 2.25
C ASN A 240 -4.92 -3.94 2.74
N LYS A 241 -5.67 -4.96 3.19
CA LYS A 241 -5.14 -6.27 3.56
C LYS A 241 -4.57 -7.04 2.36
N ASP A 242 -5.18 -6.90 1.17
CA ASP A 242 -4.63 -7.48 -0.06
C ASP A 242 -3.41 -6.72 -0.55
N SER A 243 -3.38 -5.38 -0.35
CA SER A 243 -2.17 -4.59 -0.60
C SER A 243 -1.01 -5.07 0.28
N ALA A 244 -1.27 -5.29 1.58
CA ALA A 244 -0.28 -5.83 2.51
C ALA A 244 0.18 -7.25 2.13
N ASN A 245 -0.73 -8.10 1.63
CA ASN A 245 -0.39 -9.42 1.13
C ASN A 245 0.54 -9.36 -0.09
N GLY A 246 0.29 -8.45 -1.04
CA GLY A 246 1.18 -8.21 -2.17
C GLY A 246 2.59 -7.78 -1.73
N ILE A 247 2.70 -6.89 -0.73
CA ILE A 247 3.98 -6.49 -0.14
C ILE A 247 4.67 -7.67 0.53
N PHE A 248 3.93 -8.45 1.32
CA PHE A 248 4.46 -9.64 1.98
C PHE A 248 5.08 -10.60 0.97
N LEU A 249 4.33 -10.99 -0.05
CA LEU A 249 4.79 -11.91 -1.10
C LEU A 249 6.01 -11.36 -1.84
N ALA A 250 6.02 -10.09 -2.24
CA ALA A 250 7.17 -9.47 -2.88
C ALA A 250 8.42 -9.43 -1.98
N THR A 251 8.23 -9.41 -0.65
CA THR A 251 9.32 -9.40 0.32
C THR A 251 9.90 -10.79 0.52
N VAL A 252 9.06 -11.83 0.65
CA VAL A 252 9.51 -13.18 1.05
C VAL A 252 9.75 -14.12 -0.12
N THR A 253 9.27 -13.84 -1.32
CA THR A 253 9.52 -14.66 -2.51
C THR A 253 11.02 -14.72 -2.79
N GLU A 254 11.62 -15.90 -2.76
CA GLU A 254 13.07 -16.07 -2.87
C GLU A 254 13.63 -15.50 -4.18
N LYS A 255 13.01 -15.85 -5.30
CA LYS A 255 13.43 -15.40 -6.64
C LYS A 255 12.33 -14.58 -7.31
N VAL A 256 12.45 -13.27 -7.24
CA VAL A 256 11.55 -12.35 -7.91
C VAL A 256 12.05 -12.13 -9.35
N LYS A 257 11.23 -12.47 -10.36
CA LYS A 257 11.62 -12.39 -11.77
C LYS A 257 11.53 -10.97 -12.32
N SER A 258 10.40 -10.31 -12.10
CA SER A 258 10.14 -8.95 -12.57
C SER A 258 10.42 -7.92 -11.48
N ARG A 259 10.69 -6.68 -11.90
CA ARG A 259 10.98 -5.58 -10.95
C ARG A 259 9.78 -4.71 -10.63
N VAL A 260 8.69 -4.85 -11.40
CA VAL A 260 7.46 -4.07 -11.23
C VAL A 260 6.24 -4.99 -11.33
N TYR A 261 5.30 -4.84 -10.41
CA TYR A 261 4.05 -5.59 -10.37
C TYR A 261 2.86 -4.68 -10.11
N ASN A 262 1.78 -4.91 -10.84
CA ASN A 262 0.46 -4.39 -10.53
C ASN A 262 -0.17 -5.22 -9.40
N ILE A 263 -0.59 -4.56 -8.34
CA ILE A 263 -1.25 -5.17 -7.18
C ILE A 263 -2.65 -4.57 -7.07
N GLY A 264 -3.64 -5.36 -7.44
CA GLY A 264 -5.06 -5.01 -7.50
C GLY A 264 -5.93 -6.25 -7.37
N THR A 265 -7.20 -6.11 -7.67
CA THR A 265 -8.13 -7.25 -7.73
C THR A 265 -8.22 -7.84 -9.14
N GLY A 266 -7.92 -7.04 -10.17
CA GLY A 266 -8.16 -7.36 -11.57
C GLY A 266 -9.66 -7.30 -11.93
N VAL A 267 -10.50 -6.73 -11.05
CA VAL A 267 -11.94 -6.61 -11.23
C VAL A 267 -12.36 -5.15 -11.14
N GLY A 268 -13.08 -4.68 -12.14
CA GLY A 268 -13.66 -3.33 -12.14
C GLY A 268 -15.01 -3.30 -11.45
N VAL A 269 -15.14 -2.44 -10.45
CA VAL A 269 -16.40 -2.15 -9.77
C VAL A 269 -16.68 -0.65 -9.77
N THR A 270 -17.94 -0.26 -9.56
CA THR A 270 -18.37 1.13 -9.50
C THR A 270 -18.66 1.56 -8.07
N LEU A 271 -18.76 2.87 -7.81
CA LEU A 271 -19.22 3.36 -6.51
C LEU A 271 -20.69 2.97 -6.22
N ARG A 272 -21.50 2.73 -7.26
CA ARG A 272 -22.85 2.17 -7.10
C ARG A 272 -22.83 0.71 -6.60
N ASP A 273 -21.79 -0.04 -6.95
CA ASP A 273 -21.62 -1.39 -6.41
C ASP A 273 -21.23 -1.33 -4.94
N PHE A 274 -20.40 -0.36 -4.53
CA PHE A 274 -20.16 -0.07 -3.10
C PHE A 274 -21.47 0.27 -2.38
N GLU A 275 -22.28 1.17 -2.94
CA GLU A 275 -23.58 1.54 -2.36
C GLU A 275 -24.47 0.30 -2.13
N LYS A 276 -24.60 -0.58 -3.12
CA LYS A 276 -25.40 -1.80 -3.02
C LYS A 276 -24.92 -2.70 -1.86
N VAL A 277 -23.60 -2.87 -1.74
CA VAL A 277 -23.03 -3.69 -0.66
C VAL A 277 -23.25 -3.01 0.69
N ILE A 278 -22.94 -1.71 0.80
CA ILE A 278 -23.10 -0.96 2.06
C ILE A 278 -24.53 -1.00 2.56
N ARG A 279 -25.52 -0.83 1.67
CA ARG A 279 -26.95 -0.90 2.05
C ARG A 279 -27.38 -2.27 2.57
N ARG A 280 -26.70 -3.36 2.23
CA ARG A 280 -26.95 -4.69 2.84
C ARG A 280 -26.53 -4.75 4.30
N HIS A 281 -25.45 -4.04 4.66
CA HIS A 281 -24.95 -3.97 6.04
C HIS A 281 -25.55 -2.83 6.85
N ILE A 282 -25.89 -1.73 6.18
CA ILE A 282 -26.44 -0.50 6.77
C ILE A 282 -27.70 -0.09 5.95
N PRO A 283 -28.86 -0.70 6.17
CA PRO A 283 -30.05 -0.48 5.34
C PRO A 283 -30.51 0.98 5.26
N ASN A 284 -30.30 1.75 6.33
CA ASN A 284 -30.69 3.15 6.42
C ASN A 284 -29.57 4.14 6.00
N ALA A 285 -28.51 3.65 5.34
CA ALA A 285 -27.43 4.51 4.86
C ALA A 285 -27.98 5.62 3.93
N VAL A 286 -27.66 6.86 4.24
CA VAL A 286 -28.00 8.01 3.41
C VAL A 286 -26.87 8.20 2.37
N MET A 287 -27.14 7.79 1.14
CA MET A 287 -26.17 7.82 0.06
C MET A 287 -26.78 8.47 -1.17
N ASP A 288 -26.09 9.46 -1.72
CA ASP A 288 -26.47 10.20 -2.93
C ASP A 288 -25.24 10.25 -3.85
N ILE A 289 -25.27 9.42 -4.90
CA ILE A 289 -24.15 9.23 -5.83
C ILE A 289 -24.63 9.63 -7.23
N GLY A 290 -24.14 10.77 -7.72
CA GLY A 290 -24.43 11.27 -9.04
C GLY A 290 -23.91 10.34 -10.15
N PRO A 291 -24.54 10.39 -11.34
CA PRO A 291 -24.19 9.54 -12.48
C PRO A 291 -22.87 9.97 -13.15
N GLY A 292 -22.48 9.21 -14.18
CA GLY A 292 -21.33 9.52 -15.04
C GLY A 292 -20.00 9.06 -14.46
N LEU A 293 -18.94 9.67 -14.97
CA LEU A 293 -17.55 9.26 -14.74
C LEU A 293 -16.81 10.28 -13.86
N ASN A 294 -15.56 9.92 -13.49
CA ASN A 294 -14.60 10.83 -12.84
C ASN A 294 -14.95 11.17 -11.39
N PHE A 295 -15.16 10.17 -10.55
CA PHE A 295 -15.41 10.39 -9.12
C PHE A 295 -14.23 11.03 -8.36
N TYR A 296 -13.04 11.06 -8.93
CA TYR A 296 -11.90 11.77 -8.36
C TYR A 296 -11.92 13.27 -8.63
N GLY A 297 -12.68 13.74 -9.64
CA GLY A 297 -12.67 15.13 -10.08
C GLY A 297 -11.35 15.58 -10.70
N PHE A 298 -10.56 14.66 -11.28
CA PHE A 298 -9.32 15.04 -11.97
C PHE A 298 -9.59 15.65 -13.34
N ALA A 299 -8.63 16.43 -13.87
CA ALA A 299 -8.70 16.99 -15.21
C ALA A 299 -8.55 15.94 -16.33
N TYR A 300 -8.40 14.67 -15.98
CA TYR A 300 -8.21 13.55 -16.92
C TYR A 300 -8.78 12.26 -16.34
N PRO A 301 -9.16 11.28 -17.18
CA PRO A 301 -9.57 9.96 -16.71
C PRO A 301 -8.41 9.23 -16.00
N ALA A 302 -8.66 8.72 -14.80
CA ALA A 302 -7.63 8.07 -13.98
C ALA A 302 -8.07 6.69 -13.43
N THR A 303 -9.21 6.22 -13.90
CA THR A 303 -9.82 4.96 -13.49
C THR A 303 -9.54 3.86 -14.51
N GLY A 304 -9.34 2.64 -14.04
CA GLY A 304 -9.04 1.49 -14.89
C GLY A 304 -8.73 0.25 -14.08
N ILE A 305 -8.75 -0.89 -14.74
CA ILE A 305 -8.61 -2.22 -14.13
C ILE A 305 -7.19 -2.72 -14.41
N TYR A 306 -6.55 -3.32 -13.41
CA TYR A 306 -5.22 -3.89 -13.56
C TYR A 306 -5.24 -5.28 -14.19
N ASP A 307 -4.29 -5.54 -15.07
CA ASP A 307 -3.82 -6.89 -15.29
C ASP A 307 -2.88 -7.27 -14.14
N ILE A 308 -3.24 -8.29 -13.40
CA ILE A 308 -2.47 -8.80 -12.25
C ILE A 308 -1.85 -10.17 -12.54
N SER A 309 -1.83 -10.60 -13.81
CA SER A 309 -1.33 -11.93 -14.22
C SER A 309 0.12 -12.12 -13.79
N ARG A 310 0.96 -11.11 -13.98
CA ARG A 310 2.38 -11.14 -13.58
C ARG A 310 2.55 -11.37 -12.07
N ALA A 311 1.80 -10.66 -11.24
CA ALA A 311 1.85 -10.86 -9.79
C ALA A 311 1.33 -12.25 -9.38
N ARG A 312 0.30 -12.74 -10.05
CA ARG A 312 -0.22 -14.10 -9.83
C ARG A 312 0.82 -15.18 -10.17
N GLU A 313 1.43 -15.09 -11.33
CA GLU A 313 2.35 -16.12 -11.84
C GLU A 313 3.70 -16.11 -11.11
N GLU A 314 4.22 -14.93 -10.78
CA GLU A 314 5.58 -14.79 -10.27
C GLU A 314 5.67 -14.67 -8.75
N LEU A 315 4.65 -14.11 -8.10
CA LEU A 315 4.59 -13.95 -6.64
C LEU A 315 3.56 -14.87 -5.97
N GLY A 316 2.72 -15.58 -6.73
CA GLY A 316 1.59 -16.32 -6.18
C GLY A 316 0.51 -15.40 -5.59
N TYR A 317 0.48 -14.12 -5.99
CA TYR A 317 -0.48 -13.14 -5.48
C TYR A 317 -1.90 -13.48 -5.92
N GLN A 318 -2.80 -13.56 -4.95
CA GLN A 318 -4.24 -13.66 -5.19
C GLN A 318 -4.96 -12.75 -4.22
N PRO A 319 -5.82 -11.83 -4.69
CA PRO A 319 -6.66 -11.03 -3.82
C PRO A 319 -7.64 -11.93 -3.06
N ALA A 320 -7.71 -11.77 -1.75
CA ALA A 320 -8.56 -12.56 -0.87
C ALA A 320 -9.89 -11.85 -0.56
N TYR A 321 -9.98 -10.55 -0.87
CA TYR A 321 -11.13 -9.71 -0.57
C TYR A 321 -11.78 -9.22 -1.86
N ASP A 322 -12.94 -9.77 -2.20
CA ASP A 322 -13.87 -9.11 -3.11
C ASP A 322 -14.52 -7.89 -2.42
N LEU A 323 -15.36 -7.16 -3.14
CA LEU A 323 -15.99 -5.96 -2.60
C LEU A 323 -16.85 -6.24 -1.35
N GLU A 324 -17.61 -7.34 -1.37
CA GLU A 324 -18.48 -7.73 -0.26
C GLU A 324 -17.67 -8.02 1.01
N ARG A 325 -16.71 -8.90 0.88
CA ARG A 325 -15.84 -9.30 2.00
C ARG A 325 -15.01 -8.13 2.51
N GLY A 326 -14.49 -7.28 1.60
CA GLY A 326 -13.70 -6.12 1.97
C GLY A 326 -14.49 -5.08 2.76
N ILE A 327 -15.74 -4.79 2.35
CA ILE A 327 -16.63 -3.88 3.08
C ILE A 327 -17.04 -4.47 4.42
N ALA A 328 -17.42 -5.76 4.49
CA ALA A 328 -17.79 -6.42 5.74
C ALA A 328 -16.65 -6.37 6.77
N ASP A 329 -15.43 -6.72 6.36
CA ASP A 329 -14.24 -6.68 7.21
C ASP A 329 -13.87 -5.24 7.61
N TYR A 330 -14.09 -4.27 6.72
CA TYR A 330 -13.85 -2.86 7.03
C TYR A 330 -14.79 -2.36 8.12
N LEU A 331 -16.10 -2.65 8.00
CA LEU A 331 -17.10 -2.26 8.99
C LEU A 331 -16.80 -2.88 10.36
N GLU A 332 -16.33 -4.11 10.39
CA GLU A 332 -15.92 -4.75 11.64
C GLU A 332 -14.65 -4.10 12.23
N ALA A 333 -13.67 -3.78 11.39
CA ALA A 333 -12.46 -3.07 11.82
C ALA A 333 -12.75 -1.68 12.40
N LEU A 334 -13.74 -0.94 11.85
CA LEU A 334 -14.15 0.35 12.40
C LEU A 334 -14.71 0.21 13.82
N LYS A 335 -15.54 -0.81 14.10
CA LYS A 335 -16.05 -1.07 15.45
C LYS A 335 -14.92 -1.36 16.43
N GLN A 336 -13.91 -2.13 16.02
CA GLN A 336 -12.76 -2.46 16.87
C GLN A 336 -11.86 -1.26 17.17
N LEU A 337 -11.78 -0.30 16.23
CA LEU A 337 -11.03 0.94 16.42
C LEU A 337 -11.79 1.97 17.27
N GLY A 338 -13.02 1.69 17.70
CA GLY A 338 -13.85 2.61 18.49
C GLY A 338 -14.34 3.81 17.69
N ALA A 339 -14.39 3.67 16.39
CA ALA A 339 -14.81 4.70 15.45
C ALA A 339 -16.29 4.55 15.09
#